data_2e9e9034a9904fea7d45198e33f89021
#
_entry.id   2e9e9034a9904fea7d45198e33f89021
#
_cell.length_a   1.000
_cell.length_b   1.000
_cell.length_c   1.000
_cell.angle_alpha   90.00
_cell.angle_beta   90.00
_cell.angle_gamma   90.00
#
_symmetry.space_group_name_H-M   'P 1'
#
loop_
_entity.id
_entity.type
_entity.pdbx_description
1 polymer ?
#
loop_
_entity_poly.entity_id
_entity_poly.type
_entity_poly.pdbx_seq_one_letter_code
_entity_poly.pdbx_strand_id
1 'polypeptide(L)'
;MIEMMKSATRSVLASRGRFLLTGVAIMLSVAFLLATLVLSDSMQGRAADDIAEALAGTDAVVQGVILGESDGGPGELGGSVRRALDADIADRAMAVDGVASAVPQWAGFAKLVVDGSSVGTGTASDVGRNWIADPSLNPFRLVAGRAPTDIGEVVIDRALARDARVAPGDVVQVLTPTGMHDATVTGIVTFASADTAPLQRTVLLPDPAVAAWLNAAAPTEVLVALAEGSDRAEVLRQLSTLPGAEVTPGSDYIRTMQDAATSPLQFLTVFLLAFAVMAVLIGVTIIFNTFALTVARRRRESGLLRAIGAGRRQVLGGVVMEALFIGTVATALGLLFGLAGVGVLRWLLGLTGVTLLTGPAIVQPASIVIASAVGIGATLLSAWIPARRAAATPPIEALRDGAAEQRVVSTTRTRIGLVLAAIAVVGGATAVVRTSAAWLVFTAAIVPALVLCGPAIVTAAARWSAPLTRRVAGVRGVIAAGNLASSPRR
;
A
#
# COMPACT_ATOMS: atom_id res chain seq x y z
N MET A 1 -35.45 23.75 -2.55
CA MET A 1 -34.48 22.64 -2.53
C MET A 1 -34.94 21.48 -3.43
N ILE A 2 -36.14 20.97 -3.32
CA ILE A 2 -36.68 19.85 -4.15
C ILE A 2 -36.81 20.23 -5.63
N GLU A 3 -37.24 21.45 -5.96
CA GLU A 3 -37.34 21.95 -7.34
C GLU A 3 -35.95 22.11 -8.00
N MET A 4 -34.92 22.58 -7.25
CA MET A 4 -33.55 22.66 -7.73
C MET A 4 -32.94 21.27 -7.99
N MET A 5 -33.28 20.28 -7.16
CA MET A 5 -32.89 18.88 -7.40
C MET A 5 -33.54 18.30 -8.65
N LYS A 6 -34.86 18.54 -8.89
CA LYS A 6 -35.54 18.10 -10.11
C LYS A 6 -34.98 18.76 -11.38
N SER A 7 -34.58 20.02 -11.30
CA SER A 7 -33.95 20.72 -12.44
C SER A 7 -32.55 20.21 -12.70
N ALA A 8 -31.75 19.88 -11.65
CA ALA A 8 -30.42 19.29 -11.77
C ALA A 8 -30.47 17.89 -12.43
N THR A 9 -31.43 17.04 -12.04
CA THR A 9 -31.60 15.72 -12.67
C THR A 9 -32.00 15.79 -14.13
N ARG A 10 -32.87 16.74 -14.53
CA ARG A 10 -33.25 16.96 -15.95
C ARG A 10 -32.09 17.49 -16.79
N SER A 11 -31.24 18.34 -16.24
CA SER A 11 -30.09 18.89 -16.95
C SER A 11 -28.98 17.85 -17.17
N VAL A 12 -28.79 16.94 -16.21
CA VAL A 12 -27.87 15.79 -16.33
C VAL A 12 -28.34 14.83 -17.43
N LEU A 13 -29.65 14.59 -17.55
CA LEU A 13 -30.23 13.74 -18.60
C LEU A 13 -30.09 14.32 -20.01
N ALA A 14 -30.08 15.65 -20.16
CA ALA A 14 -30.00 16.32 -21.46
C ALA A 14 -28.54 16.34 -22.02
N SER A 15 -27.51 16.15 -21.19
CA SER A 15 -26.09 16.20 -21.59
C SER A 15 -25.33 14.90 -21.25
N ARG A 16 -25.97 13.75 -21.43
CA ARG A 16 -25.58 12.40 -20.98
C ARG A 16 -24.11 12.02 -21.21
N GLY A 17 -23.54 12.29 -22.40
CA GLY A 17 -22.19 11.78 -22.73
C GLY A 17 -21.04 12.40 -21.92
N ARG A 18 -21.16 13.69 -21.56
CA ARG A 18 -20.06 14.41 -20.85
C ARG A 18 -20.10 14.21 -19.34
N PHE A 19 -21.30 14.16 -18.76
CA PHE A 19 -21.46 13.86 -17.34
C PHE A 19 -21.13 12.39 -17.04
N LEU A 20 -21.38 11.48 -18.00
CA LEU A 20 -20.92 10.10 -17.93
C LEU A 20 -19.38 10.03 -17.86
N LEU A 21 -18.68 10.73 -18.75
CA LEU A 21 -17.21 10.73 -18.73
C LEU A 21 -16.65 11.26 -17.41
N THR A 22 -17.24 12.36 -16.88
CA THR A 22 -16.85 12.93 -15.59
C THR A 22 -17.16 11.96 -14.46
N GLY A 23 -18.33 11.35 -14.44
CA GLY A 23 -18.74 10.35 -13.45
C GLY A 23 -17.83 9.13 -13.47
N VAL A 24 -17.47 8.62 -14.65
CA VAL A 24 -16.54 7.51 -14.81
C VAL A 24 -15.15 7.87 -14.29
N ALA A 25 -14.66 9.08 -14.57
CA ALA A 25 -13.36 9.52 -14.05
C ALA A 25 -13.33 9.56 -12.51
N ILE A 26 -14.38 10.10 -11.87
CA ILE A 26 -14.51 10.11 -10.40
C ILE A 26 -14.60 8.68 -9.88
N MET A 27 -15.49 7.89 -10.47
CA MET A 27 -15.73 6.49 -10.09
C MET A 27 -14.44 5.67 -10.11
N LEU A 28 -13.66 5.75 -11.20
CA LEU A 28 -12.39 5.03 -11.33
C LEU A 28 -11.33 5.52 -10.33
N SER A 29 -11.24 6.83 -10.11
CA SER A 29 -10.29 7.39 -9.15
C SER A 29 -10.61 6.95 -7.72
N VAL A 30 -11.89 6.99 -7.33
CA VAL A 30 -12.35 6.55 -6.01
C VAL A 30 -12.24 5.04 -5.86
N ALA A 31 -12.59 4.27 -6.89
CA ALA A 31 -12.48 2.81 -6.88
C ALA A 31 -11.04 2.37 -6.69
N PHE A 32 -10.10 2.98 -7.42
CA PHE A 32 -8.67 2.66 -7.29
C PHE A 32 -8.11 3.07 -5.93
N LEU A 33 -8.48 4.26 -5.42
CA LEU A 33 -8.07 4.70 -4.08
C LEU A 33 -8.58 3.76 -3.01
N LEU A 34 -9.88 3.41 -3.02
CA LEU A 34 -10.45 2.49 -2.05
C LEU A 34 -9.83 1.10 -2.15
N ALA A 35 -9.66 0.57 -3.37
CA ALA A 35 -9.02 -0.72 -3.57
C ALA A 35 -7.60 -0.76 -2.99
N THR A 36 -6.83 0.32 -3.20
CA THR A 36 -5.48 0.47 -2.63
C THR A 36 -5.51 0.49 -1.10
N LEU A 37 -6.40 1.27 -0.49
CA LEU A 37 -6.51 1.35 0.96
C LEU A 37 -6.95 0.00 1.57
N VAL A 38 -7.99 -0.62 1.02
CA VAL A 38 -8.48 -1.92 1.51
C VAL A 38 -7.44 -3.03 1.33
N LEU A 39 -6.69 -3.01 0.22
CA LEU A 39 -5.59 -3.95 0.01
C LEU A 39 -4.49 -3.77 1.05
N SER A 40 -4.07 -2.53 1.28
CA SER A 40 -3.08 -2.17 2.29
C SER A 40 -3.52 -2.59 3.70
N ASP A 41 -4.75 -2.22 4.10
CA ASP A 41 -5.32 -2.57 5.41
C ASP A 41 -5.39 -4.10 5.58
N SER A 42 -5.75 -4.83 4.52
CA SER A 42 -5.85 -6.29 4.55
C SER A 42 -4.50 -6.97 4.67
N MET A 43 -3.47 -6.46 4.02
CA MET A 43 -2.12 -7.05 4.08
C MET A 43 -1.44 -6.79 5.42
N GLN A 44 -1.47 -5.53 5.89
CA GLN A 44 -0.80 -5.14 7.12
C GLN A 44 -1.55 -5.65 8.36
N GLY A 45 -2.88 -5.50 8.39
CA GLY A 45 -3.68 -5.92 9.52
C GLY A 45 -3.56 -7.41 9.81
N ARG A 46 -3.60 -8.26 8.78
CA ARG A 46 -3.46 -9.72 8.99
C ARG A 46 -2.10 -10.14 9.46
N ALA A 47 -1.03 -9.62 8.83
CA ALA A 47 0.30 -9.95 9.27
C ALA A 47 0.52 -9.57 10.74
N ALA A 48 -0.06 -8.43 11.16
CA ALA A 48 -0.01 -7.99 12.54
C ALA A 48 -0.84 -8.88 13.49
N ASP A 49 -2.06 -9.24 13.08
CA ASP A 49 -2.97 -10.09 13.87
C ASP A 49 -2.42 -11.52 14.02
N ASP A 50 -1.92 -12.12 12.93
CA ASP A 50 -1.33 -13.46 12.95
C ASP A 50 -0.09 -13.52 13.86
N ILE A 51 0.78 -12.48 13.83
CA ILE A 51 1.95 -12.40 14.72
C ILE A 51 1.50 -12.26 16.19
N ALA A 52 0.52 -11.38 16.46
CA ALA A 52 0.01 -11.20 17.80
C ALA A 52 -0.63 -12.48 18.36
N GLU A 53 -1.39 -13.21 17.53
CA GLU A 53 -1.98 -14.49 17.90
C GLU A 53 -0.92 -15.58 18.12
N ALA A 54 0.07 -15.67 17.21
CA ALA A 54 1.13 -16.67 17.28
C ALA A 54 2.01 -16.52 18.51
N LEU A 55 2.23 -15.30 18.97
CA LEU A 55 3.12 -14.97 20.10
C LEU A 55 2.36 -14.58 21.37
N ALA A 56 1.05 -14.82 21.43
CA ALA A 56 0.19 -14.39 22.56
C ALA A 56 0.63 -14.96 23.92
N GLY A 57 1.25 -16.14 23.95
CA GLY A 57 1.79 -16.77 25.16
C GLY A 57 3.19 -16.30 25.56
N THR A 58 3.82 -15.44 24.76
CA THR A 58 5.20 -14.98 25.01
C THR A 58 5.18 -13.69 25.81
N ASP A 59 5.59 -13.73 27.06
CA ASP A 59 5.67 -12.57 27.96
C ASP A 59 6.98 -11.82 27.85
N ALA A 60 8.07 -12.52 27.55
CA ALA A 60 9.39 -11.95 27.34
C ALA A 60 10.19 -12.77 26.32
N VAL A 61 11.14 -12.13 25.68
CA VAL A 61 12.12 -12.79 24.78
C VAL A 61 13.52 -12.41 25.20
N VAL A 62 14.36 -13.41 25.38
CA VAL A 62 15.78 -13.24 25.68
C VAL A 62 16.57 -13.45 24.40
N GLN A 63 17.31 -12.43 23.99
CA GLN A 63 18.12 -12.43 22.78
C GLN A 63 19.55 -12.00 23.08
N GLY A 64 20.47 -12.30 22.18
CA GLY A 64 21.84 -11.78 22.30
C GLY A 64 21.88 -10.26 22.11
N VAL A 65 22.83 -9.61 22.79
CA VAL A 65 23.05 -8.15 22.65
C VAL A 65 23.36 -7.79 21.20
N ILE A 66 22.78 -6.69 20.70
CA ILE A 66 23.03 -6.17 19.37
C ILE A 66 24.49 -5.72 19.25
N LEU A 67 25.24 -6.29 18.32
CA LEU A 67 26.65 -5.93 18.01
C LEU A 67 26.72 -4.87 16.90
N GLY A 68 25.74 -4.80 16.03
CA GLY A 68 25.64 -3.85 14.94
C GLY A 68 24.31 -3.94 14.23
N GLU A 69 23.88 -2.82 13.67
CA GLU A 69 22.71 -2.74 12.81
C GLU A 69 23.18 -2.62 11.37
N SER A 70 22.61 -3.40 10.47
CA SER A 70 22.76 -3.23 9.03
C SER A 70 21.56 -2.47 8.55
N ASP A 71 21.74 -1.20 8.17
CA ASP A 71 20.77 -0.47 7.38
C ASP A 71 20.72 -1.18 6.01
N GLY A 72 19.82 -2.11 5.84
CA GLY A 72 19.65 -2.82 4.57
C GLY A 72 19.64 -1.82 3.41
N GLY A 73 20.47 -2.06 2.38
CA GLY A 73 20.47 -1.28 1.15
C GLY A 73 19.10 -1.31 0.47
N PRO A 74 18.86 -0.50 -0.57
CA PRO A 74 17.59 -0.51 -1.30
C PRO A 74 17.27 -1.92 -1.82
N GLY A 75 16.33 -2.59 -1.17
CA GLY A 75 15.90 -3.96 -1.49
C GLY A 75 16.47 -5.06 -0.60
N GLU A 76 17.34 -4.75 0.37
CA GLU A 76 17.78 -5.67 1.40
C GLU A 76 17.01 -5.42 2.69
N LEU A 77 16.55 -6.51 3.33
CA LEU A 77 15.96 -6.44 4.67
C LEU A 77 17.11 -6.11 5.64
N GLY A 78 17.07 -4.95 6.26
CA GLY A 78 17.97 -4.58 7.35
C GLY A 78 17.86 -5.63 8.46
N GLY A 79 18.99 -6.00 9.04
CA GLY A 79 19.06 -6.96 10.13
C GLY A 79 20.02 -6.51 11.21
N SER A 80 19.73 -6.83 12.47
CA SER A 80 20.69 -6.66 13.55
C SER A 80 21.56 -7.91 13.69
N VAL A 81 22.86 -7.72 13.69
CA VAL A 81 23.80 -8.79 14.08
C VAL A 81 23.83 -8.85 15.61
N ARG A 82 23.39 -9.97 16.15
CA ARG A 82 23.34 -10.20 17.60
C ARG A 82 24.45 -11.15 18.03
N ARG A 83 24.92 -11.00 19.27
CA ARG A 83 25.81 -11.96 19.90
C ARG A 83 25.10 -13.32 20.02
N ALA A 84 25.80 -14.40 19.78
CA ALA A 84 25.28 -15.72 20.08
C ALA A 84 25.00 -15.83 21.59
N LEU A 85 23.88 -16.42 21.94
CA LEU A 85 23.53 -16.75 23.33
C LEU A 85 24.36 -17.97 23.80
N ASP A 86 24.48 -18.11 25.10
CA ASP A 86 25.08 -19.32 25.68
C ASP A 86 24.06 -20.49 25.52
N ALA A 87 24.55 -21.71 25.33
CA ALA A 87 23.70 -22.89 25.10
C ALA A 87 22.76 -23.20 26.27
N ASP A 88 23.14 -22.84 27.49
CA ASP A 88 22.39 -23.05 28.74
C ASP A 88 21.52 -21.86 29.15
N ILE A 89 21.39 -20.85 28.29
CA ILE A 89 20.65 -19.62 28.62
C ILE A 89 19.18 -19.88 28.95
N ALA A 90 18.56 -20.87 28.29
CA ALA A 90 17.16 -21.24 28.55
C ALA A 90 17.00 -21.86 29.96
N ASP A 91 17.93 -22.70 30.38
CA ASP A 91 17.95 -23.29 31.73
C ASP A 91 18.12 -22.21 32.80
N ARG A 92 19.03 -21.24 32.54
CA ARG A 92 19.20 -20.08 33.43
C ARG A 92 17.97 -19.19 33.48
N ALA A 93 17.29 -18.96 32.36
CA ALA A 93 16.05 -18.22 32.33
C ALA A 93 14.93 -18.94 33.08
N MET A 94 14.84 -20.26 32.94
CA MET A 94 13.86 -21.08 33.65
C MET A 94 14.09 -21.10 35.17
N ALA A 95 15.33 -20.90 35.66
CA ALA A 95 15.66 -20.82 37.06
C ALA A 95 15.27 -19.49 37.74
N VAL A 96 14.80 -18.50 36.99
CA VAL A 96 14.35 -17.20 37.54
C VAL A 96 12.97 -17.35 38.17
N ASP A 97 12.81 -16.88 39.41
CA ASP A 97 11.53 -16.93 40.10
C ASP A 97 10.44 -16.20 39.34
N GLY A 98 9.28 -16.81 39.12
CA GLY A 98 8.16 -16.24 38.38
C GLY A 98 8.17 -16.59 36.90
N VAL A 99 9.15 -17.36 36.37
CA VAL A 99 9.11 -17.94 35.04
C VAL A 99 8.36 -19.26 35.06
N ALA A 100 7.37 -19.44 34.21
CA ALA A 100 6.62 -20.66 34.06
C ALA A 100 7.22 -21.61 33.00
N SER A 101 7.70 -21.01 31.88
CA SER A 101 8.34 -21.76 30.80
C SER A 101 9.37 -20.88 30.11
N ALA A 102 10.51 -21.46 29.73
CA ALA A 102 11.57 -20.81 28.96
C ALA A 102 12.06 -21.78 27.89
N VAL A 103 11.70 -21.54 26.63
CA VAL A 103 11.95 -22.45 25.53
C VAL A 103 12.95 -21.83 24.54
N PRO A 104 14.08 -22.50 24.29
CA PRO A 104 15.03 -22.03 23.30
C PRO A 104 14.46 -22.17 21.88
N GLN A 105 14.69 -21.17 21.05
CA GLN A 105 14.36 -21.20 19.65
C GLN A 105 15.63 -21.05 18.80
N TRP A 106 15.77 -21.94 17.85
CA TRP A 106 16.81 -21.88 16.84
C TRP A 106 16.19 -21.50 15.48
N ALA A 107 16.90 -20.73 14.72
CA ALA A 107 16.54 -20.41 13.35
C ALA A 107 17.79 -20.49 12.46
N GLY A 108 17.61 -21.02 11.26
CA GLY A 108 18.66 -21.12 10.26
C GLY A 108 18.08 -21.32 8.87
N PHE A 109 18.93 -21.43 7.87
CA PHE A 109 18.49 -21.69 6.50
C PHE A 109 18.06 -23.15 6.34
N ALA A 110 16.82 -23.38 5.85
CA ALA A 110 16.35 -24.70 5.44
C ALA A 110 15.33 -24.57 4.31
N LYS A 111 15.67 -25.17 3.17
CA LYS A 111 14.86 -25.09 1.94
C LYS A 111 14.36 -26.46 1.52
N LEU A 112 13.06 -26.54 1.23
CA LEU A 112 12.45 -27.79 0.76
C LEU A 112 12.80 -28.02 -0.73
N VAL A 113 13.18 -29.24 -1.04
CA VAL A 113 13.48 -29.71 -2.40
C VAL A 113 12.65 -30.97 -2.65
N VAL A 114 11.92 -31.02 -3.76
CA VAL A 114 11.10 -32.14 -4.18
C VAL A 114 11.44 -32.48 -5.64
N ASP A 115 11.71 -33.74 -5.92
CA ASP A 115 12.11 -34.21 -7.26
C ASP A 115 13.28 -33.41 -7.88
N GLY A 116 14.27 -33.06 -7.06
CA GLY A 116 15.45 -32.29 -7.48
C GLY A 116 15.19 -30.80 -7.77
N SER A 117 13.96 -30.33 -7.54
CA SER A 117 13.58 -28.94 -7.73
C SER A 117 13.30 -28.24 -6.41
N SER A 118 13.86 -27.06 -6.21
CA SER A 118 13.56 -26.26 -5.02
C SER A 118 12.13 -25.78 -5.02
N VAL A 119 11.42 -26.01 -3.93
CA VAL A 119 10.03 -25.58 -3.78
C VAL A 119 9.97 -24.10 -3.42
N GLY A 120 9.06 -23.41 -4.11
CA GLY A 120 8.78 -22.01 -3.86
C GLY A 120 9.72 -21.07 -4.61
N THR A 121 9.10 -20.22 -5.43
CA THR A 121 9.72 -19.08 -6.10
C THR A 121 9.23 -17.80 -5.44
N GLY A 122 10.08 -16.81 -5.25
CA GLY A 122 9.66 -15.51 -4.77
C GLY A 122 10.53 -14.92 -3.66
N THR A 123 10.03 -13.90 -3.01
CA THR A 123 10.74 -13.07 -2.02
C THR A 123 10.66 -13.62 -0.58
N ALA A 124 9.97 -14.75 -0.36
CA ALA A 124 9.88 -15.36 0.96
C ALA A 124 11.19 -16.04 1.33
N SER A 125 11.66 -15.84 2.57
CA SER A 125 12.84 -16.50 3.10
C SER A 125 12.55 -17.94 3.49
N ASP A 126 13.45 -18.86 3.16
CA ASP A 126 13.39 -20.25 3.57
C ASP A 126 14.05 -20.42 4.95
N VAL A 127 13.27 -20.79 5.97
CA VAL A 127 13.72 -20.82 7.36
C VAL A 127 13.45 -22.20 7.98
N GLY A 128 14.51 -22.79 8.55
CA GLY A 128 14.43 -23.93 9.46
C GLY A 128 14.34 -23.47 10.90
N ARG A 129 13.44 -24.04 11.68
CA ARG A 129 13.30 -23.78 13.13
C ARG A 129 13.13 -25.10 13.88
N ASN A 130 13.39 -25.09 15.18
CA ASN A 130 13.01 -26.22 16.00
C ASN A 130 11.51 -26.26 16.23
N TRP A 131 11.01 -27.48 16.47
CA TRP A 131 9.66 -27.70 16.96
C TRP A 131 9.59 -27.39 18.46
N ILE A 132 8.76 -26.46 18.86
CA ILE A 132 8.51 -26.15 20.28
C ILE A 132 7.41 -27.06 20.79
N ALA A 133 7.73 -27.87 21.81
CA ALA A 133 6.77 -28.81 22.37
C ALA A 133 5.69 -28.18 23.26
N ASP A 134 6.02 -27.01 23.87
CA ASP A 134 5.08 -26.25 24.70
C ASP A 134 4.06 -25.52 23.81
N PRO A 135 2.76 -25.92 23.88
CA PRO A 135 1.73 -25.29 23.01
C PRO A 135 1.50 -23.82 23.31
N SER A 136 1.85 -23.31 24.49
CA SER A 136 1.64 -21.94 24.90
C SER A 136 2.65 -20.98 24.24
N LEU A 137 3.85 -21.50 23.94
CA LEU A 137 4.96 -20.76 23.32
C LEU A 137 5.19 -21.15 21.86
N ASN A 138 4.48 -22.19 21.36
CA ASN A 138 4.63 -22.59 19.96
C ASN A 138 3.79 -21.71 19.03
N PRO A 139 4.41 -20.90 18.15
CA PRO A 139 3.68 -20.06 17.20
C PRO A 139 3.00 -20.86 16.09
N PHE A 140 3.33 -22.15 15.95
CA PHE A 140 2.81 -23.02 14.92
C PHE A 140 1.76 -23.99 15.47
N ARG A 141 0.64 -24.16 14.75
CA ARG A 141 -0.44 -25.07 15.08
C ARG A 141 -0.48 -26.24 14.10
N LEU A 142 -0.42 -27.46 14.61
CA LEU A 142 -0.52 -28.67 13.81
C LEU A 142 -1.94 -28.80 13.24
N VAL A 143 -2.05 -28.92 11.91
CA VAL A 143 -3.35 -29.08 11.21
C VAL A 143 -3.50 -30.44 10.55
N ALA A 144 -2.42 -31.19 10.33
CA ALA A 144 -2.43 -32.54 9.83
C ALA A 144 -1.18 -33.30 10.29
N GLY A 145 -1.30 -34.60 10.51
CA GLY A 145 -0.18 -35.46 10.92
C GLY A 145 0.20 -35.32 12.38
N ARG A 146 1.48 -35.39 12.70
CA ARG A 146 2.04 -35.33 14.06
C ARG A 146 3.31 -34.47 14.11
N ALA A 147 3.74 -34.12 15.32
CA ALA A 147 5.01 -33.43 15.57
C ALA A 147 6.21 -34.33 15.16
N PRO A 148 7.35 -33.72 14.77
CA PRO A 148 8.56 -34.44 14.44
C PRO A 148 9.23 -34.91 15.74
N THR A 149 9.72 -36.15 15.79
CA THR A 149 10.41 -36.71 16.94
C THR A 149 11.83 -37.17 16.61
N ASP A 150 12.04 -37.67 15.40
CA ASP A 150 13.31 -38.24 14.95
C ASP A 150 14.03 -37.35 13.98
N ILE A 151 15.36 -37.44 13.90
CA ILE A 151 16.23 -36.59 13.10
C ILE A 151 15.90 -36.58 11.58
N GLY A 152 15.28 -37.63 11.08
CA GLY A 152 14.82 -37.76 9.69
C GLY A 152 13.39 -37.31 9.49
N GLU A 153 12.77 -36.62 10.46
CA GLU A 153 11.40 -36.15 10.38
C GLU A 153 11.32 -34.61 10.31
N VAL A 154 10.37 -34.12 9.55
CA VAL A 154 10.12 -32.68 9.43
C VAL A 154 8.64 -32.38 9.43
N VAL A 155 8.28 -31.20 9.90
CA VAL A 155 6.97 -30.61 9.75
C VAL A 155 7.10 -29.35 8.90
N ILE A 156 6.20 -29.15 7.97
CA ILE A 156 6.26 -28.02 7.03
C ILE A 156 5.00 -27.17 7.14
N ASP A 157 5.11 -25.90 6.79
CA ASP A 157 3.96 -25.03 6.75
C ASP A 157 2.99 -25.42 5.60
N ARG A 158 1.72 -25.03 5.74
CA ARG A 158 0.66 -25.39 4.79
C ARG A 158 0.90 -24.80 3.40
N ALA A 159 1.52 -23.62 3.30
CA ALA A 159 1.84 -23.01 2.03
C ALA A 159 2.89 -23.86 1.28
N LEU A 160 3.93 -24.29 1.98
CA LEU A 160 4.97 -25.16 1.46
C LEU A 160 4.41 -26.51 1.01
N ALA A 161 3.54 -27.13 1.85
CA ALA A 161 2.89 -28.40 1.53
C ALA A 161 2.04 -28.32 0.26
N ARG A 162 1.29 -27.23 0.09
CA ARG A 162 0.48 -26.99 -1.10
C ARG A 162 1.33 -26.75 -2.33
N ASP A 163 2.36 -25.90 -2.25
CA ASP A 163 3.24 -25.55 -3.36
C ASP A 163 4.05 -26.77 -3.84
N ALA A 164 4.49 -27.61 -2.90
CA ALA A 164 5.20 -28.85 -3.16
C ALA A 164 4.28 -30.01 -3.55
N ARG A 165 2.98 -29.92 -3.27
CA ARG A 165 2.01 -31.02 -3.38
C ARG A 165 2.38 -32.24 -2.53
N VAL A 166 2.86 -31.98 -1.32
CA VAL A 166 3.35 -32.98 -0.37
C VAL A 166 2.35 -33.15 0.77
N ALA A 167 2.14 -34.38 1.22
CA ALA A 167 1.31 -34.77 2.35
C ALA A 167 2.13 -35.44 3.47
N PRO A 168 1.59 -35.56 4.69
CA PRO A 168 2.22 -36.35 5.74
C PRO A 168 2.45 -37.80 5.29
N GLY A 169 3.69 -38.27 5.46
CA GLY A 169 4.18 -39.56 4.99
C GLY A 169 5.07 -39.52 3.78
N ASP A 170 5.10 -38.42 3.03
CA ASP A 170 5.95 -38.28 1.88
C ASP A 170 7.39 -38.00 2.29
N VAL A 171 8.34 -38.47 1.46
CA VAL A 171 9.77 -38.23 1.62
C VAL A 171 10.17 -37.04 0.76
N VAL A 172 10.88 -36.12 1.35
CA VAL A 172 11.36 -34.88 0.72
C VAL A 172 12.85 -34.69 1.03
N GLN A 173 13.48 -33.76 0.32
CA GLN A 173 14.84 -33.34 0.65
C GLN A 173 14.81 -31.93 1.27
N VAL A 174 15.66 -31.71 2.24
CA VAL A 174 15.85 -30.41 2.89
C VAL A 174 17.27 -29.95 2.69
N LEU A 175 17.45 -28.85 1.96
CA LEU A 175 18.76 -28.21 1.79
C LEU A 175 19.02 -27.29 2.98
N THR A 176 20.13 -27.51 3.66
CA THR A 176 20.56 -26.78 4.86
C THR A 176 22.04 -26.37 4.71
N PRO A 177 22.63 -25.60 5.65
CA PRO A 177 24.04 -25.23 5.62
C PRO A 177 24.98 -26.43 5.65
N THR A 178 24.57 -27.56 6.21
CA THR A 178 25.39 -28.79 6.27
C THR A 178 25.21 -29.71 5.06
N GLY A 179 24.29 -29.41 4.17
CA GLY A 179 24.04 -30.15 2.94
C GLY A 179 22.59 -30.53 2.70
N MET A 180 22.38 -31.52 1.84
CA MET A 180 21.07 -32.06 1.51
C MET A 180 20.75 -33.25 2.42
N HIS A 181 19.57 -33.24 3.04
CA HIS A 181 19.10 -34.27 3.94
C HIS A 181 17.76 -34.85 3.48
N ASP A 182 17.64 -36.15 3.44
CA ASP A 182 16.36 -36.81 3.20
C ASP A 182 15.54 -36.78 4.48
N ALA A 183 14.26 -36.41 4.37
CA ALA A 183 13.35 -36.32 5.51
C ALA A 183 11.95 -36.75 5.14
N THR A 184 11.26 -37.35 6.13
CA THR A 184 9.84 -37.68 6.02
C THR A 184 9.02 -36.53 6.60
N VAL A 185 8.05 -36.01 5.82
CA VAL A 185 7.08 -35.06 6.33
C VAL A 185 6.11 -35.74 7.27
N THR A 186 6.16 -35.43 8.55
CA THR A 186 5.27 -36.05 9.56
C THR A 186 4.05 -35.22 9.84
N GLY A 187 4.07 -33.91 9.54
CA GLY A 187 2.94 -33.04 9.78
C GLY A 187 2.96 -31.77 8.97
N ILE A 188 1.81 -31.12 8.96
CA ILE A 188 1.59 -29.83 8.32
C ILE A 188 1.09 -28.86 9.38
N VAL A 189 1.63 -27.66 9.39
CA VAL A 189 1.29 -26.61 10.36
C VAL A 189 0.78 -25.33 9.69
N THR A 190 0.13 -24.50 10.50
CA THR A 190 -0.16 -23.10 10.21
C THR A 190 0.59 -22.21 11.19
N PHE A 191 0.90 -20.98 10.81
CA PHE A 191 1.39 -19.94 11.71
C PHE A 191 0.17 -19.17 12.22
N ALA A 192 -0.18 -19.38 13.50
CA ALA A 192 -1.50 -18.98 14.00
C ALA A 192 -2.63 -19.43 13.06
N SER A 193 -3.35 -18.46 12.43
CA SER A 193 -4.40 -18.74 11.46
C SER A 193 -3.91 -18.73 9.99
N ALA A 194 -2.71 -18.25 9.72
CA ALA A 194 -2.14 -18.14 8.38
C ALA A 194 -1.49 -19.43 7.88
N ASP A 195 -1.46 -19.62 6.56
CA ASP A 195 -0.84 -20.80 5.94
C ASP A 195 0.68 -20.88 6.16
N THR A 196 1.33 -19.75 6.43
CA THR A 196 2.77 -19.59 6.68
C THR A 196 3.05 -18.33 7.48
N ALA A 197 4.22 -18.24 8.13
CA ALA A 197 4.69 -17.01 8.76
C ALA A 197 4.91 -15.90 7.70
N PRO A 198 4.70 -14.61 8.05
CA PRO A 198 4.84 -13.52 7.09
C PRO A 198 6.21 -13.51 6.40
N LEU A 199 6.18 -13.52 5.05
CA LEU A 199 7.38 -13.50 4.20
C LEU A 199 8.39 -14.66 4.45
N GLN A 200 7.95 -15.74 5.09
CA GLN A 200 8.79 -16.92 5.37
C GLN A 200 8.13 -18.17 4.84
N ARG A 201 8.94 -19.18 4.56
CA ARG A 201 8.58 -20.58 4.39
C ARG A 201 9.28 -21.37 5.46
N THR A 202 8.53 -22.13 6.24
CA THR A 202 9.08 -22.72 7.45
C THR A 202 9.13 -24.23 7.38
N VAL A 203 10.30 -24.76 7.65
CA VAL A 203 10.53 -26.18 7.93
C VAL A 203 10.85 -26.33 9.42
N LEU A 204 10.03 -27.09 10.13
CA LEU A 204 10.20 -27.35 11.55
C LEU A 204 10.89 -28.69 11.76
N LEU A 205 11.96 -28.65 12.54
CA LEU A 205 12.87 -29.75 12.81
C LEU A 205 12.77 -30.20 14.27
N PRO A 206 12.97 -31.46 14.61
CA PRO A 206 13.16 -31.87 16.00
C PRO A 206 14.52 -31.34 16.50
N ASP A 207 14.63 -31.11 17.80
CA ASP A 207 15.86 -30.56 18.42
C ASP A 207 17.16 -31.26 18.00
N PRO A 208 17.23 -32.61 17.90
CA PRO A 208 18.46 -33.28 17.43
C PRO A 208 18.86 -32.90 15.99
N ALA A 209 17.89 -32.65 15.11
CA ALA A 209 18.15 -32.27 13.74
C ALA A 209 18.62 -30.82 13.61
N VAL A 210 18.19 -29.94 14.52
CA VAL A 210 18.59 -28.53 14.50
C VAL A 210 20.11 -28.37 14.62
N ALA A 211 20.70 -29.00 15.62
CA ALA A 211 22.16 -28.95 15.82
C ALA A 211 22.91 -29.57 14.63
N ALA A 212 22.42 -30.72 14.11
CA ALA A 212 23.09 -31.44 13.04
C ALA A 212 22.93 -30.78 11.67
N TRP A 213 21.75 -30.26 11.34
CA TRP A 213 21.44 -29.75 9.99
C TRP A 213 21.63 -28.25 9.84
N LEU A 214 21.23 -27.46 10.85
CA LEU A 214 21.37 -26.00 10.78
C LEU A 214 22.74 -25.50 11.22
N ASN A 215 23.62 -26.39 11.75
CA ASN A 215 24.91 -26.02 12.33
C ASN A 215 24.79 -24.93 13.42
N ALA A 216 23.69 -24.98 14.18
CA ALA A 216 23.35 -23.99 15.18
C ALA A 216 23.79 -24.49 16.57
N ALA A 217 24.97 -24.01 17.03
CA ALA A 217 25.50 -24.38 18.33
C ALA A 217 24.82 -23.73 19.53
N ALA A 218 24.09 -22.64 19.30
CA ALA A 218 23.39 -21.87 20.34
C ALA A 218 22.00 -21.43 19.85
N PRO A 219 21.04 -21.21 20.76
CA PRO A 219 19.74 -20.69 20.39
C PRO A 219 19.84 -19.24 19.85
N THR A 220 18.97 -18.91 18.94
CA THR A 220 18.84 -17.56 18.40
C THR A 220 18.15 -16.65 19.42
N GLU A 221 17.19 -17.21 20.14
CA GLU A 221 16.38 -16.53 21.16
C GLU A 221 15.77 -17.54 22.11
N VAL A 222 15.30 -17.06 23.29
CA VAL A 222 14.52 -17.87 24.24
C VAL A 222 13.19 -17.20 24.46
N LEU A 223 12.10 -17.91 24.20
CA LEU A 223 10.74 -17.46 24.47
C LEU A 223 10.40 -17.80 25.93
N VAL A 224 9.86 -16.81 26.65
CA VAL A 224 9.58 -16.92 28.08
C VAL A 224 8.10 -16.64 28.34
N ALA A 225 7.43 -17.57 29.04
CA ALA A 225 6.13 -17.37 29.63
C ALA A 225 6.27 -17.16 31.15
N LEU A 226 5.55 -16.22 31.72
CA LEU A 226 5.56 -15.92 33.14
C LEU A 226 4.48 -16.73 33.88
N ALA A 227 4.76 -17.05 35.12
CA ALA A 227 3.77 -17.69 35.98
C ALA A 227 2.61 -16.72 36.32
N GLU A 228 1.39 -17.27 36.42
CA GLU A 228 0.24 -16.46 36.78
C GLU A 228 0.44 -15.78 38.15
N GLY A 229 0.22 -14.45 38.20
CA GLY A 229 0.37 -13.65 39.42
C GLY A 229 1.78 -13.23 39.76
N SER A 230 2.79 -13.55 38.93
CA SER A 230 4.16 -13.05 39.10
C SER A 230 4.26 -11.53 38.84
N ASP A 231 5.17 -10.86 39.54
CA ASP A 231 5.51 -9.46 39.22
C ASP A 231 6.34 -9.39 37.94
N ARG A 232 5.65 -9.08 36.84
CA ARG A 232 6.27 -8.99 35.51
C ARG A 232 7.50 -8.08 35.50
N ALA A 233 7.44 -6.92 36.19
CA ALA A 233 8.54 -5.98 36.18
C ALA A 233 9.77 -6.53 36.89
N GLU A 234 9.56 -7.24 37.99
CA GLU A 234 10.62 -7.90 38.76
C GLU A 234 11.25 -9.04 37.96
N VAL A 235 10.43 -9.91 37.35
CA VAL A 235 10.95 -11.02 36.55
C VAL A 235 11.77 -10.51 35.34
N LEU A 236 11.26 -9.51 34.62
CA LEU A 236 11.99 -8.89 33.50
C LEU A 236 13.32 -8.30 33.98
N ARG A 237 13.35 -7.66 35.15
CA ARG A 237 14.57 -7.12 35.73
C ARG A 237 15.58 -8.22 36.07
N GLN A 238 15.13 -9.34 36.66
CA GLN A 238 15.99 -10.49 36.96
C GLN A 238 16.53 -11.15 35.70
N LEU A 239 15.66 -11.38 34.66
CA LEU A 239 16.08 -11.90 33.38
C LEU A 239 17.13 -11.00 32.72
N SER A 240 17.03 -9.68 32.86
CA SER A 240 18.00 -8.72 32.30
C SER A 240 19.39 -8.76 32.96
N THR A 241 19.53 -9.47 34.09
CA THR A 241 20.85 -9.70 34.72
C THR A 241 21.62 -10.87 34.10
N LEU A 242 20.98 -11.65 33.19
CA LEU A 242 21.63 -12.76 32.52
C LEU A 242 22.77 -12.25 31.63
N PRO A 243 24.01 -12.83 31.76
CA PRO A 243 25.14 -12.33 31.02
C PRO A 243 24.99 -12.47 29.51
N GLY A 244 25.30 -11.42 28.79
CA GLY A 244 25.31 -11.41 27.31
C GLY A 244 23.92 -11.42 26.66
N ALA A 245 22.88 -11.29 27.47
CA ALA A 245 21.49 -11.29 27.03
C ALA A 245 20.87 -9.90 27.09
N GLU A 246 20.00 -9.61 26.14
CA GLU A 246 19.06 -8.50 26.10
C GLU A 246 17.64 -9.06 26.24
N VAL A 247 16.86 -8.50 27.16
CA VAL A 247 15.50 -8.96 27.42
C VAL A 247 14.51 -7.95 26.87
N THR A 248 13.67 -8.41 25.95
CA THR A 248 12.62 -7.62 25.35
C THR A 248 11.26 -8.08 25.90
N PRO A 249 10.41 -7.18 26.42
CA PRO A 249 9.05 -7.53 26.79
C PRO A 249 8.30 -8.10 25.58
N GLY A 250 7.45 -9.12 25.78
CA GLY A 250 6.74 -9.78 24.69
C GLY A 250 5.91 -8.81 23.82
N SER A 251 5.27 -7.81 24.45
CA SER A 251 4.54 -6.78 23.70
C SER A 251 5.41 -5.97 22.75
N ASP A 252 6.64 -5.67 23.14
CA ASP A 252 7.58 -4.88 22.32
C ASP A 252 8.22 -5.77 21.24
N TYR A 253 8.49 -7.04 21.58
CA TYR A 253 8.92 -8.03 20.61
C TYR A 253 7.86 -8.27 19.51
N ILE A 254 6.58 -8.44 19.89
CA ILE A 254 5.46 -8.55 18.93
C ILE A 254 5.42 -7.34 18.02
N ARG A 255 5.51 -6.11 18.55
CA ARG A 255 5.56 -4.88 17.74
C ARG A 255 6.74 -4.89 16.77
N THR A 256 7.93 -5.25 17.24
CA THR A 256 9.12 -5.33 16.38
C THR A 256 8.94 -6.33 15.25
N MET A 257 8.35 -7.49 15.54
CA MET A 257 8.04 -8.51 14.52
C MET A 257 6.96 -8.02 13.53
N GLN A 258 5.93 -7.33 14.01
CA GLN A 258 4.91 -6.71 13.18
C GLN A 258 5.50 -5.64 12.25
N ASP A 259 6.36 -4.78 12.78
CA ASP A 259 7.05 -3.74 12.00
C ASP A 259 7.97 -4.37 10.94
N ALA A 260 8.72 -5.39 11.30
CA ALA A 260 9.59 -6.13 10.37
C ALA A 260 8.79 -6.82 9.25
N ALA A 261 7.66 -7.44 9.58
CA ALA A 261 6.80 -8.11 8.61
C ALA A 261 6.05 -7.14 7.69
N THR A 262 5.71 -5.95 8.19
CA THR A 262 4.94 -4.95 7.42
C THR A 262 5.83 -3.96 6.67
N SER A 263 7.10 -3.80 7.04
CA SER A 263 8.03 -2.86 6.39
C SER A 263 8.16 -3.05 4.88
N PRO A 264 8.34 -4.26 4.32
CA PRO A 264 8.35 -4.48 2.87
C PRO A 264 7.02 -4.14 2.21
N LEU A 265 5.90 -4.35 2.93
CA LEU A 265 4.56 -4.04 2.45
C LEU A 265 4.30 -2.53 2.41
N GLN A 266 4.96 -1.75 3.28
CA GLN A 266 4.87 -0.28 3.28
C GLN A 266 5.35 0.32 1.95
N PHE A 267 6.44 -0.18 1.38
CA PHE A 267 6.90 0.28 0.07
C PHE A 267 5.81 0.07 -0.99
N LEU A 268 5.23 -1.12 -1.07
CA LEU A 268 4.16 -1.43 -2.01
C LEU A 268 2.92 -0.54 -1.76
N THR A 269 2.55 -0.34 -0.51
CA THR A 269 1.43 0.53 -0.11
C THR A 269 1.65 1.97 -0.57
N VAL A 270 2.83 2.54 -0.29
CA VAL A 270 3.16 3.91 -0.69
C VAL A 270 3.20 4.03 -2.21
N PHE A 271 3.75 3.04 -2.91
CA PHE A 271 3.77 2.99 -4.36
C PHE A 271 2.35 3.00 -4.94
N LEU A 272 1.47 2.11 -4.47
CA LEU A 272 0.08 2.06 -4.90
C LEU A 272 -0.70 3.34 -4.54
N LEU A 273 -0.45 3.90 -3.36
CA LEU A 273 -1.06 5.16 -2.94
C LEU A 273 -0.59 6.34 -3.81
N ALA A 274 0.67 6.34 -4.24
CA ALA A 274 1.17 7.32 -5.19
C ALA A 274 0.41 7.26 -6.53
N PHE A 275 0.13 6.07 -7.05
CA PHE A 275 -0.73 5.89 -8.22
C PHE A 275 -2.17 6.32 -7.96
N ALA A 276 -2.72 6.04 -6.78
CA ALA A 276 -4.06 6.47 -6.41
C ALA A 276 -4.16 8.01 -6.38
N VAL A 277 -3.19 8.70 -5.79
CA VAL A 277 -3.09 10.16 -5.82
C VAL A 277 -3.01 10.67 -7.26
N MET A 278 -2.20 10.05 -8.10
CA MET A 278 -2.09 10.40 -9.53
C MET A 278 -3.44 10.24 -10.24
N ALA A 279 -4.13 9.12 -10.04
CA ALA A 279 -5.45 8.87 -10.62
C ALA A 279 -6.49 9.92 -10.18
N VAL A 280 -6.49 10.29 -8.89
CA VAL A 280 -7.34 11.36 -8.37
C VAL A 280 -7.01 12.70 -9.03
N LEU A 281 -5.75 13.07 -9.17
CA LEU A 281 -5.33 14.34 -9.80
C LEU A 281 -5.70 14.40 -11.29
N ILE A 282 -5.57 13.29 -12.01
CA ILE A 282 -6.04 13.17 -13.39
C ILE A 282 -7.56 13.34 -13.42
N GLY A 283 -8.29 12.66 -12.53
CA GLY A 283 -9.73 12.81 -12.37
C GLY A 283 -10.14 14.26 -12.11
N VAL A 284 -9.51 14.94 -11.15
CA VAL A 284 -9.69 16.39 -10.86
C VAL A 284 -9.53 17.22 -12.11
N THR A 285 -8.52 16.94 -12.93
CA THR A 285 -8.24 17.68 -14.17
C THR A 285 -9.35 17.47 -15.20
N ILE A 286 -9.82 16.25 -15.40
CA ILE A 286 -10.92 15.90 -16.30
C ILE A 286 -12.21 16.59 -15.85
N ILE A 287 -12.53 16.51 -14.54
CA ILE A 287 -13.69 17.14 -13.93
C ILE A 287 -13.64 18.64 -14.14
N PHE A 288 -12.52 19.30 -13.81
CA PHE A 288 -12.30 20.72 -13.98
C PHE A 288 -12.54 21.17 -15.43
N ASN A 289 -11.96 20.45 -16.41
CA ASN A 289 -12.11 20.77 -17.82
C ASN A 289 -13.57 20.61 -18.28
N THR A 290 -14.26 19.57 -17.82
CA THR A 290 -15.67 19.34 -18.17
C THR A 290 -16.58 20.42 -17.58
N PHE A 291 -16.40 20.79 -16.32
CA PHE A 291 -17.16 21.90 -15.72
C PHE A 291 -16.82 23.24 -16.35
N ALA A 292 -15.56 23.50 -16.66
CA ALA A 292 -15.17 24.74 -17.35
C ALA A 292 -15.85 24.90 -18.72
N LEU A 293 -15.92 23.81 -19.51
CA LEU A 293 -16.61 23.79 -20.79
C LEU A 293 -18.13 23.91 -20.63
N THR A 294 -18.71 23.22 -19.64
CA THR A 294 -20.16 23.27 -19.38
C THR A 294 -20.59 24.67 -18.96
N VAL A 295 -19.86 25.28 -18.04
CA VAL A 295 -20.07 26.66 -17.59
C VAL A 295 -19.91 27.66 -18.72
N ALA A 296 -18.89 27.50 -19.58
CA ALA A 296 -18.67 28.37 -20.73
C ALA A 296 -19.84 28.35 -21.72
N ARG A 297 -20.42 27.17 -21.98
CA ARG A 297 -21.59 27.02 -22.87
C ARG A 297 -22.88 27.61 -22.28
N ARG A 298 -23.05 27.53 -20.95
CA ARG A 298 -24.21 28.07 -20.24
C ARG A 298 -24.06 29.56 -19.86
N ARG A 299 -23.03 30.25 -20.38
CA ARG A 299 -22.80 31.69 -20.08
C ARG A 299 -24.01 32.57 -20.42
N ARG A 300 -24.65 32.36 -21.57
CA ARG A 300 -25.84 33.12 -22.00
C ARG A 300 -27.02 32.86 -21.05
N GLU A 301 -27.29 31.61 -20.71
CA GLU A 301 -28.38 31.23 -19.75
C GLU A 301 -28.14 31.87 -18.38
N SER A 302 -26.92 31.79 -17.87
CA SER A 302 -26.52 32.41 -16.59
C SER A 302 -26.61 33.94 -16.64
N GLY A 303 -26.27 34.57 -17.79
CA GLY A 303 -26.42 36.02 -18.04
C GLY A 303 -27.88 36.44 -18.04
N LEU A 304 -28.75 35.72 -18.73
CA LEU A 304 -30.19 35.95 -18.75
C LEU A 304 -30.83 35.82 -17.37
N LEU A 305 -30.52 34.76 -16.65
CA LEU A 305 -31.00 34.57 -15.25
C LEU A 305 -30.60 35.77 -14.37
N ARG A 306 -29.39 36.27 -14.53
CA ARG A 306 -28.94 37.43 -13.76
C ARG A 306 -29.59 38.76 -14.23
N ALA A 307 -29.91 38.88 -15.51
CA ALA A 307 -30.59 40.05 -16.03
C ALA A 307 -32.04 40.17 -15.48
N ILE A 308 -32.69 39.04 -15.18
CA ILE A 308 -34.02 38.95 -14.54
C ILE A 308 -33.94 38.94 -13.02
N GLY A 309 -32.74 39.16 -12.39
CA GLY A 309 -32.61 39.37 -10.96
C GLY A 309 -31.99 38.22 -10.16
N ALA A 310 -31.52 37.14 -10.78
CA ALA A 310 -30.84 36.07 -10.05
C ALA A 310 -29.52 36.53 -9.43
N GLY A 311 -29.33 36.27 -8.15
CA GLY A 311 -28.12 36.60 -7.40
C GLY A 311 -26.92 35.73 -7.78
N ARG A 312 -25.69 36.27 -7.63
CA ARG A 312 -24.41 35.55 -7.86
C ARG A 312 -24.34 34.22 -7.07
N ARG A 313 -24.83 34.22 -5.83
CA ARG A 313 -24.83 33.03 -4.96
C ARG A 313 -25.78 31.94 -5.48
N GLN A 314 -26.88 32.31 -6.12
CA GLN A 314 -27.83 31.35 -6.68
C GLN A 314 -27.25 30.63 -7.91
N VAL A 315 -26.56 31.36 -8.79
CA VAL A 315 -25.88 30.79 -9.97
C VAL A 315 -24.74 29.87 -9.52
N LEU A 316 -23.92 30.32 -8.54
CA LEU A 316 -22.85 29.51 -7.94
C LEU A 316 -23.41 28.25 -7.31
N GLY A 317 -24.47 28.37 -6.49
CA GLY A 317 -25.12 27.28 -5.79
C GLY A 317 -25.66 26.21 -6.74
N GLY A 318 -26.23 26.63 -7.88
CA GLY A 318 -26.72 25.69 -8.91
C GLY A 318 -25.61 24.78 -9.46
N VAL A 319 -24.47 25.34 -9.82
CA VAL A 319 -23.32 24.57 -10.35
C VAL A 319 -22.70 23.68 -9.27
N VAL A 320 -22.58 24.17 -8.02
CA VAL A 320 -22.04 23.40 -6.91
C VAL A 320 -22.96 22.23 -6.54
N MET A 321 -24.29 22.44 -6.57
CA MET A 321 -25.25 21.34 -6.31
C MET A 321 -25.23 20.29 -7.41
N GLU A 322 -25.06 20.67 -8.67
CA GLU A 322 -24.86 19.74 -9.79
C GLU A 322 -23.59 18.92 -9.61
N ALA A 323 -22.48 19.57 -9.22
CA ALA A 323 -21.22 18.90 -8.91
C ALA A 323 -21.33 17.95 -7.71
N LEU A 324 -22.04 18.37 -6.65
CA LEU A 324 -22.27 17.54 -5.47
C LEU A 324 -23.06 16.28 -5.82
N PHE A 325 -24.14 16.43 -6.60
CA PHE A 325 -24.96 15.29 -7.02
C PHE A 325 -24.14 14.29 -7.85
N ILE A 326 -23.40 14.75 -8.87
CA ILE A 326 -22.56 13.90 -9.71
C ILE A 326 -21.46 13.26 -8.87
N GLY A 327 -20.80 14.05 -8.03
CA GLY A 327 -19.74 13.61 -7.15
C GLY A 327 -20.20 12.52 -6.18
N THR A 328 -21.36 12.68 -5.56
CA THR A 328 -21.91 11.70 -4.61
C THR A 328 -22.28 10.38 -5.31
N VAL A 329 -22.98 10.45 -6.44
CA VAL A 329 -23.37 9.25 -7.20
C VAL A 329 -22.13 8.52 -7.73
N ALA A 330 -21.19 9.25 -8.33
CA ALA A 330 -19.97 8.66 -8.86
C ALA A 330 -19.08 8.09 -7.75
N THR A 331 -19.01 8.74 -6.59
CA THR A 331 -18.28 8.23 -5.41
C THR A 331 -18.93 6.95 -4.89
N ALA A 332 -20.26 6.89 -4.74
CA ALA A 332 -20.95 5.69 -4.31
C ALA A 332 -20.69 4.50 -5.26
N LEU A 333 -20.76 4.74 -6.56
CA LEU A 333 -20.40 3.73 -7.56
C LEU A 333 -18.91 3.37 -7.46
N GLY A 334 -18.02 4.35 -7.26
CA GLY A 334 -16.60 4.13 -7.06
C GLY A 334 -16.29 3.24 -5.85
N LEU A 335 -16.99 3.43 -4.74
CA LEU A 335 -16.86 2.55 -3.56
C LEU A 335 -17.29 1.12 -3.88
N LEU A 336 -18.41 0.93 -4.58
CA LEU A 336 -18.87 -0.41 -4.98
C LEU A 336 -17.87 -1.09 -5.92
N PHE A 337 -17.43 -0.39 -6.96
CA PHE A 337 -16.44 -0.93 -7.91
C PHE A 337 -15.07 -1.13 -7.28
N GLY A 338 -14.67 -0.32 -6.29
CA GLY A 338 -13.44 -0.48 -5.54
C GLY A 338 -13.45 -1.77 -4.72
N LEU A 339 -14.52 -2.03 -3.98
CA LEU A 339 -14.69 -3.29 -3.23
C LEU A 339 -14.76 -4.51 -4.15
N ALA A 340 -15.50 -4.43 -5.25
CA ALA A 340 -15.54 -5.49 -6.25
C ALA A 340 -14.16 -5.73 -6.88
N GLY A 341 -13.41 -4.65 -7.16
CA GLY A 341 -12.06 -4.70 -7.71
C GLY A 341 -11.06 -5.42 -6.79
N VAL A 342 -11.15 -5.21 -5.47
CA VAL A 342 -10.36 -5.97 -4.49
C VAL A 342 -10.70 -7.46 -4.58
N GLY A 343 -11.98 -7.82 -4.67
CA GLY A 343 -12.42 -9.21 -4.82
C GLY A 343 -11.86 -9.87 -6.09
N VAL A 344 -11.93 -9.16 -7.22
CA VAL A 344 -11.39 -9.63 -8.50
C VAL A 344 -9.86 -9.77 -8.44
N LEU A 345 -9.15 -8.79 -7.87
CA LEU A 345 -7.70 -8.84 -7.74
C LEU A 345 -7.26 -10.04 -6.90
N ARG A 346 -7.94 -10.29 -5.78
CA ARG A 346 -7.68 -11.45 -4.92
C ARG A 346 -7.92 -12.77 -5.63
N TRP A 347 -9.00 -12.86 -6.39
CA TRP A 347 -9.30 -14.04 -7.19
C TRP A 347 -8.19 -14.29 -8.23
N LEU A 348 -7.73 -13.24 -8.94
CA LEU A 348 -6.63 -13.32 -9.90
C LEU A 348 -5.31 -13.75 -9.25
N LEU A 349 -4.97 -13.17 -8.08
CA LEU A 349 -3.77 -13.53 -7.34
C LEU A 349 -3.84 -14.97 -6.80
N GLY A 350 -5.02 -15.42 -6.39
CA GLY A 350 -5.25 -16.82 -6.01
C GLY A 350 -4.95 -17.81 -7.14
N LEU A 351 -5.19 -17.44 -8.41
CA LEU A 351 -4.84 -18.27 -9.57
C LEU A 351 -3.32 -18.38 -9.79
N THR A 352 -2.54 -17.42 -9.33
CA THR A 352 -1.06 -17.41 -9.46
C THR A 352 -0.35 -18.08 -8.26
N GLY A 353 -1.09 -18.58 -7.27
CA GLY A 353 -0.51 -19.18 -6.07
C GLY A 353 0.04 -18.19 -5.05
N VAL A 354 -0.15 -16.89 -5.26
CA VAL A 354 0.26 -15.84 -4.29
C VAL A 354 -0.70 -15.83 -3.12
N THR A 355 -0.24 -16.30 -1.95
CA THR A 355 -1.05 -16.50 -0.73
C THR A 355 -1.17 -15.28 0.18
N LEU A 356 -0.47 -14.20 -0.13
CA LEU A 356 -0.44 -12.97 0.68
C LEU A 356 -1.83 -12.34 0.96
N LEU A 357 -2.86 -12.78 0.24
CA LEU A 357 -4.23 -12.25 0.32
C LEU A 357 -5.28 -13.31 0.63
N THR A 358 -4.89 -14.45 1.17
CA THR A 358 -5.84 -15.49 1.60
C THR A 358 -6.67 -15.01 2.81
N GLY A 359 -7.98 -15.26 2.81
CA GLY A 359 -8.94 -14.88 3.85
C GLY A 359 -9.81 -13.64 3.48
N PRO A 360 -10.80 -13.17 4.30
CA PRO A 360 -11.73 -12.07 3.99
C PRO A 360 -11.02 -10.71 3.89
N ALA A 361 -11.47 -9.78 3.04
CA ALA A 361 -10.91 -8.43 2.97
C ALA A 361 -11.22 -7.67 4.26
N ILE A 362 -10.21 -7.02 4.84
CA ILE A 362 -10.39 -6.12 5.98
C ILE A 362 -10.76 -4.75 5.42
N VAL A 363 -12.01 -4.35 5.61
CA VAL A 363 -12.49 -3.04 5.17
C VAL A 363 -12.60 -2.15 6.39
N GLN A 364 -11.65 -1.27 6.58
CA GLN A 364 -11.71 -0.30 7.67
C GLN A 364 -12.72 0.82 7.34
N PRO A 365 -13.57 1.23 8.30
CA PRO A 365 -14.46 2.37 8.10
C PRO A 365 -13.72 3.66 7.70
N ALA A 366 -12.51 3.86 8.21
CA ALA A 366 -11.64 4.97 7.85
C ALA A 366 -11.33 5.03 6.36
N SER A 367 -11.06 3.90 5.71
CA SER A 367 -10.76 3.82 4.27
C SER A 367 -11.94 4.23 3.41
N ILE A 368 -13.17 3.86 3.82
CA ILE A 368 -14.42 4.30 3.15
C ILE A 368 -14.61 5.81 3.31
N VAL A 369 -14.40 6.34 4.53
CA VAL A 369 -14.54 7.78 4.81
C VAL A 369 -13.52 8.59 4.02
N ILE A 370 -12.25 8.16 3.98
CA ILE A 370 -11.18 8.83 3.23
C ILE A 370 -11.51 8.84 1.73
N ALA A 371 -11.86 7.68 1.14
CA ALA A 371 -12.19 7.58 -0.27
C ALA A 371 -13.41 8.44 -0.63
N SER A 372 -14.43 8.48 0.24
CA SER A 372 -15.62 9.32 0.08
C SER A 372 -15.30 10.81 0.15
N ALA A 373 -14.53 11.21 1.14
CA ALA A 373 -14.11 12.60 1.32
C ALA A 373 -13.27 13.09 0.14
N VAL A 374 -12.33 12.26 -0.34
CA VAL A 374 -11.52 12.57 -1.52
C VAL A 374 -12.38 12.67 -2.78
N GLY A 375 -13.29 11.73 -3.04
CA GLY A 375 -14.14 11.73 -4.24
C GLY A 375 -15.07 12.94 -4.30
N ILE A 376 -15.80 13.21 -3.21
CA ILE A 376 -16.72 14.37 -3.14
C ILE A 376 -15.92 15.67 -3.08
N GLY A 377 -14.86 15.74 -2.27
CA GLY A 377 -14.02 16.92 -2.12
C GLY A 377 -13.32 17.32 -3.42
N ALA A 378 -12.73 16.36 -4.11
CA ALA A 378 -12.10 16.57 -5.41
C ALA A 378 -13.08 17.11 -6.45
N THR A 379 -14.31 16.58 -6.47
CA THR A 379 -15.37 17.03 -7.39
C THR A 379 -15.79 18.46 -7.08
N LEU A 380 -16.03 18.78 -5.81
CA LEU A 380 -16.43 20.13 -5.39
C LEU A 380 -15.33 21.16 -5.66
N LEU A 381 -14.07 20.84 -5.33
CA LEU A 381 -12.92 21.73 -5.60
C LEU A 381 -12.75 21.98 -7.10
N SER A 382 -12.89 20.94 -7.92
CA SER A 382 -12.78 21.04 -9.37
C SER A 382 -13.86 21.93 -10.00
N ALA A 383 -15.09 21.85 -9.47
CA ALA A 383 -16.22 22.64 -9.94
C ALA A 383 -16.20 24.10 -9.41
N TRP A 384 -15.58 24.33 -8.25
CA TRP A 384 -15.61 25.63 -7.55
C TRP A 384 -15.05 26.79 -8.38
N ILE A 385 -13.86 26.61 -8.99
CA ILE A 385 -13.19 27.65 -9.77
C ILE A 385 -14.02 28.05 -11.02
N PRO A 386 -14.48 27.09 -11.87
CA PRO A 386 -15.37 27.39 -12.99
C PRO A 386 -16.67 28.07 -12.55
N ALA A 387 -17.29 27.57 -11.46
CA ALA A 387 -18.53 28.11 -10.92
C ALA A 387 -18.38 29.57 -10.44
N ARG A 388 -17.30 29.89 -9.72
CA ARG A 388 -17.01 31.28 -9.31
C ARG A 388 -16.81 32.22 -10.51
N ARG A 389 -16.13 31.74 -11.55
CA ARG A 389 -15.95 32.53 -12.79
C ARG A 389 -17.26 32.81 -13.49
N ALA A 390 -18.15 31.82 -13.59
CA ALA A 390 -19.49 32.00 -14.15
C ALA A 390 -20.33 33.04 -13.39
N ALA A 391 -20.30 32.94 -12.05
CA ALA A 391 -21.03 33.86 -11.20
C ALA A 391 -20.45 35.30 -11.21
N ALA A 392 -19.20 35.48 -11.55
CA ALA A 392 -18.54 36.79 -11.60
C ALA A 392 -18.77 37.57 -12.92
N THR A 393 -19.09 36.89 -14.04
CA THR A 393 -19.24 37.52 -15.36
C THR A 393 -20.42 38.49 -15.38
N PRO A 394 -20.23 39.80 -15.79
CA PRO A 394 -21.30 40.78 -15.91
C PRO A 394 -22.36 40.33 -16.95
N PRO A 395 -23.68 40.60 -16.73
CA PRO A 395 -24.73 40.23 -17.69
C PRO A 395 -24.51 40.81 -19.11
N ILE A 396 -23.99 42.02 -19.20
CA ILE A 396 -23.74 42.70 -20.49
C ILE A 396 -22.64 42.00 -21.29
N GLU A 397 -21.57 41.50 -20.63
CA GLU A 397 -20.50 40.74 -21.29
C GLU A 397 -20.96 39.34 -21.70
N ALA A 398 -21.90 38.75 -20.97
CA ALA A 398 -22.45 37.43 -21.29
C ALA A 398 -23.32 37.45 -22.55
N LEU A 399 -23.88 38.60 -22.93
CA LEU A 399 -24.74 38.81 -24.10
C LEU A 399 -23.98 39.30 -25.32
N ARG A 400 -22.75 39.80 -25.16
CA ARG A 400 -21.89 40.26 -26.28
C ARG A 400 -21.26 39.04 -26.96
N ASP A 401 -21.64 38.81 -28.21
CA ASP A 401 -20.99 37.79 -29.05
C ASP A 401 -19.62 38.34 -29.53
N GLY A 402 -18.56 37.57 -29.30
CA GLY A 402 -17.36 37.70 -30.13
C GLY A 402 -16.07 38.22 -29.52
N ALA A 403 -15.96 38.46 -28.24
CA ALA A 403 -14.63 38.67 -27.65
C ALA A 403 -13.95 37.31 -27.36
N ALA A 404 -13.33 36.74 -28.39
CA ALA A 404 -12.35 35.70 -28.20
C ALA A 404 -11.18 36.33 -27.39
N GLU A 405 -11.26 36.21 -26.05
CA GLU A 405 -10.14 36.59 -25.18
C GLU A 405 -8.89 35.82 -25.62
N GLN A 406 -7.96 36.49 -26.27
CA GLN A 406 -6.57 36.06 -26.35
C GLN A 406 -6.02 36.01 -24.94
N ARG A 407 -6.18 34.83 -24.29
CA ARG A 407 -5.66 34.64 -22.94
C ARG A 407 -4.17 34.38 -23.01
N VAL A 408 -3.41 35.43 -22.79
CA VAL A 408 -1.97 35.38 -22.52
C VAL A 408 -1.70 34.35 -21.44
N VAL A 409 -0.68 33.54 -21.61
CA VAL A 409 -0.24 32.58 -20.60
C VAL A 409 0.05 33.33 -19.31
N SER A 410 -0.71 33.03 -18.25
CA SER A 410 -0.56 33.73 -16.97
C SER A 410 0.80 33.39 -16.34
N THR A 411 1.66 34.42 -16.19
CA THR A 411 2.98 34.30 -15.56
C THR A 411 2.89 33.70 -14.13
N THR A 412 1.87 34.08 -13.37
CA THR A 412 1.61 33.55 -12.03
C THR A 412 1.34 32.04 -12.06
N ARG A 413 0.53 31.58 -13.01
CA ARG A 413 0.24 30.15 -13.18
C ARG A 413 1.50 29.34 -13.50
N THR A 414 2.33 29.85 -14.39
CA THR A 414 3.60 29.23 -14.78
C THR A 414 4.59 29.21 -13.60
N ARG A 415 4.65 30.31 -12.82
CA ARG A 415 5.50 30.35 -11.61
C ARG A 415 5.08 29.31 -10.57
N ILE A 416 3.79 29.19 -10.28
CA ILE A 416 3.27 28.17 -9.36
C ILE A 416 3.61 26.77 -9.88
N GLY A 417 3.42 26.54 -11.19
CA GLY A 417 3.78 25.27 -11.82
C GLY A 417 5.27 24.92 -11.71
N LEU A 418 6.16 25.92 -11.87
CA LEU A 418 7.61 25.73 -11.70
C LEU A 418 7.99 25.43 -10.25
N VAL A 419 7.37 26.09 -9.27
CA VAL A 419 7.58 25.78 -7.85
C VAL A 419 7.17 24.36 -7.54
N LEU A 420 6.00 23.92 -8.02
CA LEU A 420 5.55 22.55 -7.86
C LEU A 420 6.46 21.54 -8.58
N ALA A 421 6.98 21.89 -9.76
CA ALA A 421 7.96 21.06 -10.47
C ALA A 421 9.26 20.92 -9.65
N ALA A 422 9.74 21.99 -9.04
CA ALA A 422 10.90 21.97 -8.17
C ALA A 422 10.65 21.08 -6.92
N ILE A 423 9.48 21.21 -6.29
CA ILE A 423 9.06 20.33 -5.17
C ILE A 423 9.02 18.87 -5.63
N ALA A 424 8.47 18.59 -6.82
CA ALA A 424 8.46 17.23 -7.35
C ALA A 424 9.87 16.69 -7.59
N VAL A 425 10.78 17.47 -8.17
CA VAL A 425 12.17 17.05 -8.39
C VAL A 425 12.87 16.73 -7.05
N VAL A 426 12.72 17.63 -6.06
CA VAL A 426 13.30 17.40 -4.71
C VAL A 426 12.66 16.17 -4.05
N GLY A 427 11.31 16.05 -4.13
CA GLY A 427 10.60 14.90 -3.61
C GLY A 427 11.03 13.59 -4.27
N GLY A 428 11.21 13.59 -5.61
CA GLY A 428 11.72 12.42 -6.34
C GLY A 428 13.16 12.06 -5.97
N ALA A 429 14.04 13.05 -5.85
CA ALA A 429 15.43 12.83 -5.45
C ALA A 429 15.53 12.27 -4.02
N THR A 430 14.73 12.80 -3.07
CA THR A 430 14.70 12.29 -1.69
C THR A 430 14.03 10.91 -1.59
N ALA A 431 13.06 10.62 -2.44
CA ALA A 431 12.41 9.32 -2.52
C ALA A 431 13.37 8.19 -2.90
N VAL A 432 14.31 8.47 -3.80
CA VAL A 432 15.33 7.51 -4.23
C VAL A 432 16.34 7.22 -3.10
N VAL A 433 16.56 8.19 -2.19
CA VAL A 433 17.66 8.12 -1.21
C VAL A 433 17.18 7.75 0.20
N ARG A 434 15.98 8.15 0.64
CA ARG A 434 15.68 8.16 2.08
C ARG A 434 14.31 7.69 2.56
N THR A 435 13.19 7.93 1.88
CA THR A 435 11.87 7.62 2.46
C THR A 435 10.78 7.32 1.45
N SER A 436 9.95 6.32 1.77
CA SER A 436 8.75 5.99 1.01
C SER A 436 7.73 7.13 0.93
N ALA A 437 7.62 7.97 1.97
CA ALA A 437 6.72 9.12 1.99
C ALA A 437 7.06 10.19 0.93
N ALA A 438 8.33 10.32 0.53
CA ALA A 438 8.74 11.27 -0.49
C ALA A 438 8.14 10.98 -1.89
N TRP A 439 7.80 9.72 -2.18
CA TRP A 439 7.07 9.35 -3.40
C TRP A 439 5.67 9.97 -3.47
N LEU A 440 4.99 10.14 -2.33
CA LEU A 440 3.70 10.82 -2.26
C LEU A 440 3.85 12.30 -2.59
N VAL A 441 4.89 12.96 -2.07
CA VAL A 441 5.19 14.35 -2.38
C VAL A 441 5.52 14.53 -3.86
N PHE A 442 6.34 13.65 -4.44
CA PHE A 442 6.65 13.64 -5.87
C PHE A 442 5.38 13.54 -6.71
N THR A 443 4.52 12.55 -6.47
CA THR A 443 3.30 12.32 -7.25
C THR A 443 2.26 13.41 -7.05
N ALA A 444 2.09 13.92 -5.82
CA ALA A 444 1.17 15.01 -5.52
C ALA A 444 1.59 16.33 -6.20
N ALA A 445 2.88 16.56 -6.42
CA ALA A 445 3.40 17.79 -7.01
C ALA A 445 3.55 17.70 -8.54
N ILE A 446 3.95 16.55 -9.11
CA ILE A 446 4.29 16.43 -10.53
C ILE A 446 3.08 16.64 -11.45
N VAL A 447 1.91 16.10 -11.12
CA VAL A 447 0.71 16.22 -11.97
C VAL A 447 0.18 17.66 -12.02
N PRO A 448 -0.02 18.37 -10.88
CA PRO A 448 -0.35 19.79 -10.94
C PRO A 448 0.71 20.66 -11.63
N ALA A 449 2.00 20.33 -11.44
CA ALA A 449 3.08 21.02 -12.14
C ALA A 449 2.93 20.90 -13.66
N LEU A 450 2.73 19.68 -14.17
CA LEU A 450 2.52 19.44 -15.61
C LEU A 450 1.28 20.15 -16.15
N VAL A 451 0.16 20.12 -15.41
CA VAL A 451 -1.09 20.81 -15.81
C VAL A 451 -0.91 22.34 -15.83
N LEU A 452 -0.19 22.90 -14.87
CA LEU A 452 0.02 24.33 -14.77
C LEU A 452 1.09 24.83 -15.76
N CYS A 453 2.17 24.08 -15.96
CA CYS A 453 3.23 24.39 -16.92
C CYS A 453 2.88 23.98 -18.35
N GLY A 454 1.91 23.10 -18.57
CA GLY A 454 1.56 22.55 -19.88
C GLY A 454 1.44 23.58 -20.99
N PRO A 455 0.68 24.69 -20.84
CA PRO A 455 0.63 25.75 -21.86
C PRO A 455 1.97 26.41 -22.15
N ALA A 456 2.82 26.59 -21.13
CA ALA A 456 4.15 27.14 -21.30
C ALA A 456 5.10 26.15 -22.00
N ILE A 457 5.01 24.86 -21.62
CA ILE A 457 5.78 23.78 -22.26
C ILE A 457 5.40 23.65 -23.73
N VAL A 458 4.09 23.65 -24.06
CA VAL A 458 3.61 23.56 -25.45
C VAL A 458 4.07 24.76 -26.27
N THR A 459 4.00 25.97 -25.74
CA THR A 459 4.49 27.17 -26.44
C THR A 459 6.01 27.16 -26.63
N ALA A 460 6.76 26.70 -25.63
CA ALA A 460 8.21 26.55 -25.73
C ALA A 460 8.59 25.47 -26.75
N ALA A 461 7.94 24.31 -26.70
CA ALA A 461 8.15 23.22 -27.67
C ALA A 461 7.80 23.63 -29.10
N ALA A 462 6.69 24.35 -29.31
CA ALA A 462 6.31 24.90 -30.63
C ALA A 462 7.35 25.89 -31.17
N ARG A 463 7.91 26.77 -30.32
CA ARG A 463 8.97 27.68 -30.70
C ARG A 463 10.28 26.96 -31.03
N TRP A 464 10.64 25.98 -30.21
CA TRP A 464 11.87 25.20 -30.38
C TRP A 464 11.81 24.30 -31.63
N SER A 465 10.64 23.68 -31.90
CA SER A 465 10.44 22.87 -33.09
C SER A 465 10.22 23.66 -34.40
N ALA A 466 9.94 24.95 -34.31
CA ALA A 466 9.66 25.79 -35.47
C ALA A 466 10.74 25.74 -36.61
N PRO A 467 12.06 25.75 -36.31
CA PRO A 467 13.07 25.64 -37.38
C PRO A 467 13.07 24.25 -38.03
N LEU A 468 12.77 23.18 -37.25
CA LEU A 468 12.71 21.81 -37.77
C LEU A 468 11.45 21.62 -38.63
N THR A 469 10.28 22.05 -38.15
CA THR A 469 9.02 21.95 -38.89
C THR A 469 9.03 22.77 -40.18
N ARG A 470 9.75 23.91 -40.21
CA ARG A 470 10.02 24.68 -41.41
C ARG A 470 10.80 23.88 -42.46
N ARG A 471 11.84 23.13 -42.01
CA ARG A 471 12.68 22.33 -42.92
C ARG A 471 11.94 21.10 -43.48
N VAL A 472 11.09 20.46 -42.66
CA VAL A 472 10.42 19.20 -43.03
C VAL A 472 9.10 19.42 -43.76
N ALA A 473 8.26 20.38 -43.32
CA ALA A 473 6.89 20.55 -43.80
C ALA A 473 6.64 21.94 -44.45
N GLY A 474 7.68 22.75 -44.69
CA GLY A 474 7.58 24.03 -45.36
C GLY A 474 6.56 24.98 -44.72
N VAL A 475 5.73 25.64 -45.55
CA VAL A 475 4.70 26.61 -45.10
C VAL A 475 3.65 25.95 -44.19
N ARG A 476 3.30 24.69 -44.42
CA ARG A 476 2.34 23.95 -43.57
C ARG A 476 2.86 23.75 -42.16
N GLY A 477 4.16 23.49 -41.98
CA GLY A 477 4.80 23.39 -40.68
C GLY A 477 4.82 24.69 -39.90
N VAL A 478 5.02 25.82 -40.60
CA VAL A 478 4.97 27.17 -39.97
C VAL A 478 3.57 27.50 -39.47
N ILE A 479 2.54 27.20 -40.25
CA ILE A 479 1.14 27.43 -39.86
C ILE A 479 0.76 26.53 -38.67
N ALA A 480 1.17 25.26 -38.68
CA ALA A 480 0.93 24.37 -37.57
C ALA A 480 1.61 24.81 -36.26
N ALA A 481 2.89 25.21 -36.34
CA ALA A 481 3.63 25.74 -35.18
C ALA A 481 3.04 27.08 -34.69
N GLY A 482 2.59 27.95 -35.59
CA GLY A 482 1.89 29.20 -35.26
C GLY A 482 0.56 28.96 -34.56
N ASN A 483 -0.24 28.00 -35.01
CA ASN A 483 -1.51 27.63 -34.37
C ASN A 483 -1.29 27.03 -32.98
N LEU A 484 -0.27 26.17 -32.79
CA LEU A 484 0.11 25.64 -31.49
C LEU A 484 0.58 26.75 -30.53
N ALA A 485 1.35 27.73 -31.02
CA ALA A 485 1.83 28.83 -30.20
C ALA A 485 0.71 29.82 -29.82
N SER A 486 -0.29 30.03 -30.69
CA SER A 486 -1.41 30.93 -30.44
C SER A 486 -2.55 30.34 -29.65
N SER A 487 -2.68 29.00 -29.64
CA SER A 487 -3.78 28.31 -28.94
C SER A 487 -3.28 27.11 -28.10
N PRO A 488 -2.38 27.32 -27.12
CA PRO A 488 -1.69 26.24 -26.39
C PRO A 488 -2.60 25.43 -25.46
N ARG A 489 -3.90 25.69 -25.43
CA ARG A 489 -4.90 24.99 -24.60
C ARG A 489 -5.88 24.13 -25.40
N ARG A 490 -5.76 24.07 -26.69
CA ARG A 490 -6.45 23.15 -27.56
C ARG A 490 -5.54 21.95 -27.87
#